data_aaaceb37a2c211a05734e087fa7c4d67
#
_entry.id   aaaceb37a2c211a05734e087fa7c4d67
#
_cell.length_a   1.000
_cell.length_b   1.000
_cell.length_c   1.000
_cell.angle_alpha   90.00
_cell.angle_beta   90.00
_cell.angle_gamma   90.00
#
_symmetry.space_group_name_H-M   'P 1'
#
loop_
_entity.id
_entity.type
_entity.pdbx_description
1 polymer ?
#
loop_
_entity_poly.entity_id
_entity_poly.type
_entity_poly.pdbx_seq_one_letter_code
_entity_poly.pdbx_strand_id
1 'polypeptide(L)'
;EVARANELGMDVIITDHHLPQDVVPKAYTILNSKQATDPYPDNMLCGAGVAWKLSCALLARRREAWSVPVGWEKWLLDMAGLSTIADMVPLKNENRAIAYFGLKVLRKSPRLGLKKLLAKMDMPQANIVEDDVGFMIGPRINAASRMGNPIDAFRLLASTDEREAEEFADHLTHLNETRKGLVASMVKEARKHLEARARDN
;
A
#
# COMPACT_ATOMS: atom_id res chain seq x y z
N GLU A 1 -14.51 12.37 11.77
CA GLU A 1 -14.88 12.49 10.34
C GLU A 1 -16.19 11.75 10.05
N VAL A 2 -16.35 10.47 10.47
CA VAL A 2 -17.57 9.67 10.20
C VAL A 2 -18.82 10.32 10.78
N ALA A 3 -18.77 10.84 12.03
CA ALA A 3 -19.90 11.55 12.64
C ALA A 3 -20.32 12.75 11.79
N ARG A 4 -19.35 13.51 11.29
CA ARG A 4 -19.63 14.67 10.44
C ARG A 4 -20.23 14.28 9.09
N ALA A 5 -19.77 13.19 8.49
CA ALA A 5 -20.36 12.66 7.26
C ALA A 5 -21.83 12.24 7.47
N ASN A 6 -22.11 11.55 8.59
CA ASN A 6 -23.47 11.16 8.96
C ASN A 6 -24.41 12.38 9.15
N GLU A 7 -23.92 13.45 9.81
CA GLU A 7 -24.68 14.71 9.93
C GLU A 7 -25.02 15.34 8.56
N LEU A 8 -24.15 15.12 7.56
CA LEU A 8 -24.36 15.59 6.19
C LEU A 8 -25.18 14.63 5.34
N GLY A 9 -25.69 13.53 5.92
CA GLY A 9 -26.49 12.53 5.22
C GLY A 9 -25.68 11.64 4.25
N MET A 10 -24.37 11.51 4.49
CA MET A 10 -23.48 10.68 3.66
C MET A 10 -23.33 9.29 4.26
N ASP A 11 -23.48 8.26 3.44
CA ASP A 11 -23.13 6.90 3.80
C ASP A 11 -21.59 6.72 3.76
N VAL A 12 -21.02 6.22 4.84
CA VAL A 12 -19.58 5.98 4.96
C VAL A 12 -19.31 4.48 4.96
N ILE A 13 -18.51 4.01 4.02
CA ILE A 13 -17.97 2.63 3.97
C ILE A 13 -16.50 2.69 4.35
N ILE A 14 -16.10 1.93 5.39
CA ILE A 14 -14.72 1.82 5.82
C ILE A 14 -14.15 0.50 5.35
N THR A 15 -13.00 0.53 4.68
CA THR A 15 -12.18 -0.65 4.39
C THR A 15 -10.87 -0.51 5.18
N ASP A 16 -10.61 -1.40 6.12
CA ASP A 16 -9.45 -1.32 7.00
C ASP A 16 -8.90 -2.70 7.35
N HIS A 17 -7.67 -2.74 7.84
CA HIS A 17 -6.97 -3.95 8.29
C HIS A 17 -6.26 -3.79 9.64
N HIS A 18 -6.36 -2.61 10.26
CA HIS A 18 -5.80 -2.38 11.58
C HIS A 18 -6.65 -3.03 12.68
N LEU A 19 -6.07 -3.22 13.85
CA LEU A 19 -6.84 -3.68 15.01
C LEU A 19 -7.93 -2.65 15.34
N PRO A 20 -9.18 -3.08 15.45
CA PRO A 20 -10.26 -2.18 15.85
C PRO A 20 -10.00 -1.59 17.23
N GLN A 21 -10.39 -0.33 17.41
CA GLN A 21 -10.40 0.32 18.72
C GLN A 21 -11.64 -0.10 19.51
N ASP A 22 -11.63 0.14 20.83
CA ASP A 22 -12.77 -0.16 21.71
C ASP A 22 -14.05 0.56 21.25
N VAL A 23 -13.90 1.77 20.71
CA VAL A 23 -15.01 2.55 20.13
C VAL A 23 -14.89 2.55 18.62
N VAL A 24 -15.77 1.82 17.98
CA VAL A 24 -15.85 1.72 16.51
C VAL A 24 -16.73 2.84 15.97
N PRO A 25 -16.32 3.56 14.90
CA PRO A 25 -17.11 4.64 14.32
C PRO A 25 -18.44 4.10 13.74
N LYS A 26 -19.52 4.89 13.85
CA LYS A 26 -20.85 4.54 13.32
C LYS A 26 -20.91 4.77 11.80
N ALA A 27 -20.14 4.00 11.04
CA ALA A 27 -20.20 3.99 9.59
C ALA A 27 -21.37 3.14 9.09
N TYR A 28 -21.77 3.33 7.81
CA TYR A 28 -22.77 2.47 7.14
C TYR A 28 -22.35 1.01 7.17
N THR A 29 -21.08 0.74 6.85
CA THR A 29 -20.45 -0.57 7.03
C THR A 29 -18.93 -0.45 7.21
N ILE A 30 -18.35 -1.44 7.89
CA ILE A 30 -16.91 -1.55 8.11
C ILE A 30 -16.46 -2.93 7.65
N LEU A 31 -15.59 -2.97 6.65
CA LEU A 31 -14.97 -4.16 6.12
C LEU A 31 -13.57 -4.29 6.75
N ASN A 32 -13.49 -5.04 7.83
CA ASN A 32 -12.26 -5.31 8.55
C ASN A 32 -12.35 -6.68 9.24
N SER A 33 -11.65 -7.66 8.71
CA SER A 33 -11.68 -9.05 9.19
C SER A 33 -11.08 -9.24 10.59
N LYS A 34 -10.55 -8.20 11.21
CA LYS A 34 -10.09 -8.22 12.62
C LYS A 34 -11.16 -7.83 13.62
N GLN A 35 -12.36 -7.43 13.17
CA GLN A 35 -13.49 -7.22 14.06
C GLN A 35 -13.90 -8.57 14.71
N ALA A 36 -14.19 -8.57 16.00
CA ALA A 36 -14.55 -9.80 16.75
C ALA A 36 -15.76 -10.56 16.18
N THR A 37 -16.65 -9.84 15.48
CA THR A 37 -17.87 -10.39 14.88
C THR A 37 -17.74 -10.70 13.41
N ASP A 38 -16.59 -10.44 12.78
CA ASP A 38 -16.38 -10.67 11.34
C ASP A 38 -16.13 -12.17 11.09
N PRO A 39 -16.94 -12.84 10.25
CA PRO A 39 -16.79 -14.27 9.99
C PRO A 39 -15.71 -14.60 8.95
N TYR A 40 -14.98 -13.61 8.42
CA TYR A 40 -13.98 -13.85 7.40
C TYR A 40 -12.83 -14.72 7.91
N PRO A 41 -12.48 -15.82 7.24
CA PRO A 41 -11.56 -16.82 7.79
C PRO A 41 -10.09 -16.37 7.86
N ASP A 42 -9.70 -15.35 7.05
CA ASP A 42 -8.33 -14.80 7.05
C ASP A 42 -8.35 -13.34 7.55
N ASN A 43 -7.91 -13.13 8.79
CA ASN A 43 -7.89 -11.81 9.41
C ASN A 43 -6.56 -11.06 9.22
N MET A 44 -5.67 -11.57 8.35
CA MET A 44 -4.33 -11.00 8.15
C MET A 44 -4.16 -10.33 6.78
N LEU A 45 -5.25 -10.00 6.09
CA LEU A 45 -5.17 -9.23 4.85
C LEU A 45 -4.62 -7.83 5.10
N CYS A 46 -3.78 -7.33 4.20
CA CYS A 46 -3.39 -5.91 4.18
C CYS A 46 -4.54 -5.03 3.65
N GLY A 47 -4.45 -3.71 3.84
CA GLY A 47 -5.50 -2.77 3.42
C GLY A 47 -5.85 -2.86 1.93
N ALA A 48 -4.86 -2.97 1.04
CA ALA A 48 -5.11 -3.16 -0.39
C ALA A 48 -5.72 -4.53 -0.69
N GLY A 49 -5.43 -5.56 0.11
CA GLY A 49 -6.09 -6.87 0.02
C GLY A 49 -7.57 -6.78 0.32
N VAL A 50 -7.96 -6.08 1.39
CA VAL A 50 -9.37 -5.81 1.73
C VAL A 50 -10.08 -5.05 0.61
N ALA A 51 -9.45 -3.98 0.10
CA ALA A 51 -10.00 -3.19 -1.02
C ALA A 51 -10.16 -4.03 -2.30
N TRP A 52 -9.20 -4.91 -2.59
CA TRP A 52 -9.29 -5.85 -3.72
C TRP A 52 -10.45 -6.82 -3.55
N LYS A 53 -10.67 -7.38 -2.36
CA LYS A 53 -11.82 -8.27 -2.08
C LYS A 53 -13.14 -7.55 -2.26
N LEU A 54 -13.26 -6.30 -1.81
CA LEU A 54 -14.44 -5.47 -2.07
C LEU A 54 -14.65 -5.29 -3.57
N SER A 55 -13.60 -4.96 -4.32
CA SER A 55 -13.66 -4.81 -5.79
C SER A 55 -14.14 -6.09 -6.47
N CYS A 56 -13.66 -7.26 -6.04
CA CYS A 56 -14.12 -8.56 -6.55
C CYS A 56 -15.62 -8.79 -6.26
N ALA A 57 -16.07 -8.47 -5.04
CA ALA A 57 -17.47 -8.62 -4.66
C ALA A 57 -18.41 -7.69 -5.44
N LEU A 58 -17.99 -6.44 -5.66
CA LEU A 58 -18.72 -5.47 -6.48
C LEU A 58 -18.82 -5.94 -7.93
N LEU A 59 -17.73 -6.40 -8.51
CA LEU A 59 -17.71 -6.92 -9.88
C LEU A 59 -18.51 -8.22 -10.02
N ALA A 60 -18.54 -9.08 -9.02
CA ALA A 60 -19.39 -10.26 -9.04
C ALA A 60 -20.87 -9.92 -9.14
N ARG A 61 -21.30 -8.77 -8.59
CA ARG A 61 -22.69 -8.32 -8.59
C ARG A 61 -23.07 -7.38 -9.75
N ARG A 62 -22.12 -6.61 -10.26
CA ARG A 62 -22.39 -5.49 -11.18
C ARG A 62 -21.58 -5.52 -12.47
N ARG A 63 -20.85 -6.59 -12.74
CA ARG A 63 -19.98 -6.72 -13.90
C ARG A 63 -20.68 -6.40 -15.22
N GLU A 64 -21.84 -6.98 -15.44
CA GLU A 64 -22.63 -6.77 -16.67
C GLU A 64 -23.10 -5.33 -16.79
N ALA A 65 -23.70 -4.78 -15.70
CA ALA A 65 -24.18 -3.40 -15.69
C ALA A 65 -23.07 -2.37 -15.93
N TRP A 66 -21.83 -2.69 -15.54
CA TRP A 66 -20.67 -1.80 -15.74
C TRP A 66 -19.84 -2.19 -16.97
N SER A 67 -20.26 -3.17 -17.73
CA SER A 67 -19.55 -3.65 -18.93
C SER A 67 -18.08 -3.99 -18.68
N VAL A 68 -17.75 -4.53 -17.48
CA VAL A 68 -16.37 -4.89 -17.11
C VAL A 68 -16.06 -6.31 -17.57
N PRO A 69 -14.98 -6.54 -18.34
CA PRO A 69 -14.60 -7.86 -18.82
C PRO A 69 -14.36 -8.86 -17.65
N VAL A 70 -14.68 -10.13 -17.90
CA VAL A 70 -14.40 -11.22 -16.95
C VAL A 70 -12.90 -11.31 -16.67
N GLY A 71 -12.55 -11.35 -15.40
CA GLY A 71 -11.15 -11.46 -14.97
C GLY A 71 -10.39 -10.12 -14.89
N TRP A 72 -11.05 -8.99 -15.17
CA TRP A 72 -10.43 -7.67 -15.08
C TRP A 72 -9.89 -7.38 -13.66
N GLU A 73 -10.60 -7.84 -12.64
CA GLU A 73 -10.18 -7.71 -11.24
C GLU A 73 -8.80 -8.31 -10.93
N LYS A 74 -8.33 -9.22 -11.77
CA LYS A 74 -7.00 -9.83 -11.63
C LYS A 74 -5.87 -8.83 -11.87
N TRP A 75 -6.11 -7.77 -12.66
CA TRP A 75 -5.12 -6.71 -12.86
C TRP A 75 -4.87 -5.91 -11.58
N LEU A 76 -5.86 -5.78 -10.70
CA LEU A 76 -5.72 -5.11 -9.41
C LEU A 76 -4.83 -5.88 -8.42
N LEU A 77 -4.49 -7.13 -8.73
CA LEU A 77 -3.53 -7.91 -7.95
C LEU A 77 -2.13 -7.30 -7.95
N ASP A 78 -1.79 -6.43 -8.90
CA ASP A 78 -0.53 -5.70 -8.88
C ASP A 78 -0.39 -4.88 -7.58
N MET A 79 -1.40 -4.10 -7.24
CA MET A 79 -1.40 -3.26 -6.04
C MET A 79 -1.66 -4.08 -4.77
N ALA A 80 -2.57 -5.06 -4.83
CA ALA A 80 -2.82 -5.94 -3.70
C ALA A 80 -1.57 -6.75 -3.31
N GLY A 81 -0.84 -7.31 -4.30
CA GLY A 81 0.39 -8.05 -4.06
C GLY A 81 1.54 -7.17 -3.59
N LEU A 82 1.70 -5.98 -4.19
CA LEU A 82 2.68 -5.00 -3.75
C LEU A 82 2.46 -4.63 -2.28
N SER A 83 1.23 -4.30 -1.89
CA SER A 83 0.89 -3.96 -0.51
C SER A 83 1.05 -5.15 0.43
N THR A 84 0.62 -6.36 0.05
CA THR A 84 0.76 -7.58 0.86
C THR A 84 2.21 -7.84 1.23
N ILE A 85 3.14 -7.64 0.28
CA ILE A 85 4.58 -7.84 0.53
C ILE A 85 5.16 -6.67 1.33
N ALA A 86 4.85 -5.43 0.94
CA ALA A 86 5.39 -4.24 1.58
C ALA A 86 4.92 -4.06 3.04
N ASP A 87 3.72 -4.53 3.37
CA ASP A 87 3.12 -4.49 4.72
C ASP A 87 3.57 -5.66 5.61
N MET A 88 4.36 -6.58 5.03
CA MET A 88 4.95 -7.73 5.72
C MET A 88 3.93 -8.63 6.42
N VAL A 89 2.71 -8.72 5.89
CA VAL A 89 1.70 -9.64 6.43
C VAL A 89 2.14 -11.10 6.24
N PRO A 90 1.73 -12.04 7.11
CA PRO A 90 2.10 -13.44 6.98
C PRO A 90 1.71 -14.01 5.61
N LEU A 91 2.68 -14.51 4.85
CA LEU A 91 2.46 -15.09 3.51
C LEU A 91 1.92 -16.53 3.63
N LYS A 92 0.76 -16.66 4.26
CA LYS A 92 0.00 -17.90 4.41
C LYS A 92 -1.35 -17.77 3.69
N ASN A 93 -2.01 -18.89 3.43
CA ASN A 93 -3.36 -18.92 2.88
C ASN A 93 -3.54 -17.95 1.69
N GLU A 94 -4.49 -17.04 1.80
CA GLU A 94 -4.86 -16.08 0.76
C GLU A 94 -3.76 -15.05 0.49
N ASN A 95 -3.05 -14.60 1.53
CA ASN A 95 -1.92 -13.66 1.38
C ASN A 95 -0.80 -14.24 0.51
N ARG A 96 -0.52 -15.56 0.62
CA ARG A 96 0.46 -16.23 -0.25
C ARG A 96 0.00 -16.22 -1.71
N ALA A 97 -1.27 -16.47 -1.96
CA ALA A 97 -1.83 -16.42 -3.31
C ALA A 97 -1.79 -15.00 -3.88
N ILE A 98 -2.19 -14.00 -3.08
CA ILE A 98 -2.17 -12.59 -3.46
C ILE A 98 -0.73 -12.15 -3.79
N ALA A 99 0.25 -12.46 -2.96
CA ALA A 99 1.66 -12.12 -3.21
C ALA A 99 2.18 -12.81 -4.49
N TYR A 100 1.95 -14.11 -4.64
CA TYR A 100 2.44 -14.88 -5.79
C TYR A 100 1.85 -14.40 -7.12
N PHE A 101 0.52 -14.28 -7.20
CA PHE A 101 -0.13 -13.81 -8.42
C PHE A 101 0.05 -12.31 -8.60
N GLY A 102 0.11 -11.55 -7.51
CA GLY A 102 0.40 -10.12 -7.53
C GLY A 102 1.75 -9.80 -8.16
N LEU A 103 2.82 -10.52 -7.80
CA LEU A 103 4.13 -10.38 -8.45
C LEU A 103 4.06 -10.68 -9.95
N LYS A 104 3.30 -11.71 -10.36
CA LYS A 104 3.12 -12.01 -11.79
C LYS A 104 2.42 -10.89 -12.54
N VAL A 105 1.42 -10.25 -11.92
CA VAL A 105 0.71 -9.12 -12.52
C VAL A 105 1.58 -7.86 -12.46
N LEU A 106 2.29 -7.61 -11.36
CA LEU A 106 3.18 -6.46 -11.18
C LEU A 106 4.25 -6.40 -12.29
N ARG A 107 4.82 -7.55 -12.66
CA ARG A 107 5.78 -7.68 -13.76
C ARG A 107 5.22 -7.30 -15.13
N LYS A 108 3.91 -7.20 -15.27
CA LYS A 108 3.19 -6.89 -16.52
C LYS A 108 2.28 -5.67 -16.36
N SER A 109 2.29 -5.03 -15.19
CA SER A 109 1.40 -3.91 -14.90
C SER A 109 1.60 -2.78 -15.92
N PRO A 110 0.52 -2.24 -16.49
CA PRO A 110 0.59 -1.15 -17.43
C PRO A 110 0.76 0.22 -16.76
N ARG A 111 0.72 0.30 -15.42
CA ARG A 111 0.73 1.56 -14.66
C ARG A 111 1.96 2.39 -14.97
N LEU A 112 1.74 3.61 -15.47
CA LEU A 112 2.82 4.53 -15.84
C LEU A 112 3.70 4.87 -14.64
N GLY A 113 3.10 5.22 -13.51
CA GLY A 113 3.85 5.58 -12.30
C GLY A 113 4.74 4.46 -11.78
N LEU A 114 4.28 3.20 -11.83
CA LEU A 114 5.12 2.06 -11.48
C LEU A 114 6.32 1.95 -12.43
N LYS A 115 6.10 2.06 -13.75
CA LYS A 115 7.16 1.99 -14.75
C LYS A 115 8.19 3.09 -14.56
N LYS A 116 7.74 4.34 -14.31
CA LYS A 116 8.64 5.47 -14.04
C LYS A 116 9.44 5.27 -12.76
N LEU A 117 8.78 4.80 -11.69
CA LEU A 117 9.48 4.50 -10.44
C LEU A 117 10.55 3.41 -10.61
N LEU A 118 10.25 2.34 -11.35
CA LEU A 118 11.20 1.28 -11.66
C LEU A 118 12.39 1.79 -12.48
N ALA A 119 12.14 2.66 -13.45
CA ALA A 119 13.20 3.28 -14.25
C ALA A 119 14.17 4.11 -13.40
N LYS A 120 13.69 4.83 -12.35
CA LYS A 120 14.57 5.55 -11.40
C LYS A 120 15.47 4.63 -10.57
N MET A 121 15.20 3.33 -10.57
CA MET A 121 15.96 2.31 -9.84
C MET A 121 16.79 1.40 -10.75
N ASP A 122 16.81 1.67 -12.06
CA ASP A 122 17.39 0.79 -13.09
C ASP A 122 16.87 -0.66 -12.97
N MET A 123 15.60 -0.82 -12.61
CA MET A 123 14.99 -2.11 -12.32
C MET A 123 14.11 -2.59 -13.48
N PRO A 124 14.48 -3.67 -14.18
CA PRO A 124 13.65 -4.26 -15.21
C PRO A 124 12.36 -4.82 -14.62
N GLN A 125 11.20 -4.32 -15.05
CA GLN A 125 9.90 -4.69 -14.51
C GLN A 125 9.63 -6.20 -14.55
N ALA A 126 10.08 -6.90 -15.61
CA ALA A 126 9.87 -8.34 -15.79
C ALA A 126 10.57 -9.20 -14.70
N ASN A 127 11.57 -8.66 -14.04
CA ASN A 127 12.42 -9.38 -13.09
C ASN A 127 12.12 -9.09 -11.63
N ILE A 128 11.11 -8.25 -11.32
CA ILE A 128 10.76 -7.88 -9.95
C ILE A 128 10.54 -9.13 -9.09
N VAL A 129 11.18 -9.17 -7.94
CA VAL A 129 11.00 -10.18 -6.90
C VAL A 129 10.45 -9.55 -5.61
N GLU A 130 10.14 -10.38 -4.61
CA GLU A 130 9.59 -9.93 -3.32
C GLU A 130 10.52 -8.95 -2.60
N ASP A 131 11.83 -9.19 -2.65
CA ASP A 131 12.83 -8.30 -2.03
C ASP A 131 12.84 -6.91 -2.66
N ASP A 132 12.66 -6.81 -3.97
CA ASP A 132 12.54 -5.53 -4.65
C ASP A 132 11.32 -4.74 -4.16
N VAL A 133 10.21 -5.45 -3.95
CA VAL A 133 9.01 -4.82 -3.38
C VAL A 133 9.25 -4.36 -1.95
N GLY A 134 9.81 -5.23 -1.10
CA GLY A 134 10.01 -4.96 0.31
C GLY A 134 11.06 -3.88 0.59
N PHE A 135 12.17 -3.88 -0.16
CA PHE A 135 13.35 -3.05 0.14
C PHE A 135 13.59 -1.90 -0.84
N MET A 136 12.97 -1.91 -2.02
CA MET A 136 13.20 -0.89 -3.04
C MET A 136 11.94 -0.10 -3.38
N ILE A 137 10.85 -0.76 -3.77
CA ILE A 137 9.60 -0.12 -4.23
C ILE A 137 8.81 0.40 -3.02
N GLY A 138 8.50 -0.47 -2.06
CA GLY A 138 7.71 -0.14 -0.87
C GLY A 138 8.28 1.04 -0.06
N PRO A 139 9.58 1.09 0.24
CA PRO A 139 10.19 2.21 0.95
C PRO A 139 10.01 3.57 0.26
N ARG A 140 10.03 3.63 -1.08
CA ARG A 140 9.79 4.87 -1.83
C ARG A 140 8.34 5.33 -1.75
N ILE A 141 7.40 4.40 -1.92
CA ILE A 141 5.97 4.68 -1.75
C ILE A 141 5.68 5.16 -0.31
N ASN A 142 6.21 4.46 0.67
CA ASN A 142 6.05 4.79 2.08
C ASN A 142 6.75 6.09 2.51
N ALA A 143 7.73 6.57 1.74
CA ALA A 143 8.39 7.84 2.02
C ALA A 143 7.40 9.02 1.93
N ALA A 144 6.40 8.97 1.07
CA ALA A 144 5.36 9.98 0.96
C ALA A 144 4.64 10.22 2.30
N SER A 145 4.22 9.15 2.99
CA SER A 145 3.53 9.26 4.28
C SER A 145 4.43 9.64 5.45
N ARG A 146 5.75 9.37 5.33
CA ARG A 146 6.73 9.62 6.40
C ARG A 146 7.37 11.00 6.34
N MET A 147 7.54 11.56 5.14
CA MET A 147 8.34 12.76 4.89
C MET A 147 7.59 13.85 4.13
N GLY A 148 6.39 13.56 3.62
CA GLY A 148 5.62 14.45 2.78
C GLY A 148 4.12 14.20 2.89
N ASN A 149 3.43 14.18 1.75
CA ASN A 149 1.99 13.97 1.67
C ASN A 149 1.68 12.58 1.09
N PRO A 150 0.92 11.71 1.80
CA PRO A 150 0.54 10.39 1.31
C PRO A 150 -0.15 10.38 -0.06
N ILE A 151 -0.82 11.48 -0.41
CA ILE A 151 -1.51 11.62 -1.70
C ILE A 151 -0.54 11.54 -2.89
N ASP A 152 0.74 11.87 -2.69
CA ASP A 152 1.74 11.84 -3.77
C ASP A 152 2.03 10.41 -4.23
N ALA A 153 2.02 9.45 -3.30
CA ALA A 153 2.13 8.04 -3.64
C ALA A 153 0.89 7.54 -4.41
N PHE A 154 -0.30 8.00 -4.02
CA PHE A 154 -1.52 7.70 -4.77
C PHE A 154 -1.46 8.27 -6.19
N ARG A 155 -1.07 9.54 -6.34
CA ARG A 155 -0.94 10.20 -7.65
C ARG A 155 0.05 9.46 -8.54
N LEU A 156 1.21 9.08 -8.02
CA LEU A 156 2.17 8.26 -8.76
C LEU A 156 1.51 7.00 -9.33
N LEU A 157 0.87 6.19 -8.45
CA LEU A 157 0.36 4.87 -8.83
C LEU A 157 -0.93 4.93 -9.65
N ALA A 158 -1.70 6.01 -9.55
CA ALA A 158 -2.96 6.20 -10.26
C ALA A 158 -2.84 7.07 -11.52
N SER A 159 -1.71 7.76 -11.72
CA SER A 159 -1.53 8.65 -12.86
C SER A 159 -1.65 7.93 -14.20
N THR A 160 -2.37 8.58 -15.11
CA THR A 160 -2.47 8.24 -16.54
C THR A 160 -1.70 9.20 -17.42
N ASP A 161 -1.11 10.23 -16.84
CA ASP A 161 -0.26 11.21 -17.50
C ASP A 161 1.22 10.87 -17.28
N GLU A 162 1.97 10.85 -18.37
CA GLU A 162 3.37 10.42 -18.37
C GLU A 162 4.29 11.40 -17.65
N ARG A 163 4.02 12.70 -17.78
CA ARG A 163 4.77 13.76 -17.13
C ARG A 163 4.50 13.77 -15.62
N GLU A 164 3.23 13.69 -15.22
CA GLU A 164 2.86 13.60 -13.81
C GLU A 164 3.51 12.37 -13.15
N ALA A 165 3.45 11.20 -13.82
CA ALA A 165 4.07 9.98 -13.33
C ALA A 165 5.59 10.12 -13.15
N GLU A 166 6.28 10.82 -14.07
CA GLU A 166 7.73 11.09 -13.97
C GLU A 166 8.02 12.01 -12.78
N GLU A 167 7.29 13.12 -12.64
CA GLU A 167 7.47 14.11 -11.57
C GLU A 167 7.30 13.46 -10.19
N PHE A 168 6.26 12.61 -9.99
CA PHE A 168 6.06 11.91 -8.73
C PHE A 168 7.07 10.79 -8.48
N ALA A 169 7.55 10.12 -9.52
CA ALA A 169 8.61 9.11 -9.39
C ALA A 169 9.92 9.74 -8.89
N ASP A 170 10.29 10.91 -9.42
CA ASP A 170 11.43 11.69 -8.95
C ASP A 170 11.23 12.16 -7.52
N HIS A 171 10.08 12.74 -7.23
CA HIS A 171 9.75 13.26 -5.92
C HIS A 171 9.84 12.18 -4.83
N LEU A 172 9.20 11.01 -5.01
CA LEU A 172 9.24 9.92 -4.03
C LEU A 172 10.62 9.30 -3.89
N THR A 173 11.39 9.23 -4.97
CA THR A 173 12.78 8.79 -4.91
C THR A 173 13.62 9.73 -4.05
N HIS A 174 13.49 11.05 -4.27
CA HIS A 174 14.16 12.07 -3.47
C HIS A 174 13.75 12.03 -2.00
N LEU A 175 12.46 11.92 -1.70
CA LEU A 175 11.97 11.78 -0.32
C LEU A 175 12.57 10.56 0.39
N ASN A 176 12.65 9.43 -0.31
CA ASN A 176 13.25 8.23 0.26
C ASN A 176 14.75 8.38 0.54
N GLU A 177 15.51 9.04 -0.34
CA GLU A 177 16.94 9.30 -0.11
C GLU A 177 17.14 10.29 1.06
N THR A 178 16.32 11.33 1.15
CA THR A 178 16.31 12.26 2.30
C THR A 178 16.05 11.51 3.60
N ARG A 179 15.04 10.62 3.62
CA ARG A 179 14.74 9.78 4.78
C ARG A 179 15.92 8.92 5.20
N LYS A 180 16.59 8.28 4.24
CA LYS A 180 17.79 7.45 4.53
C LYS A 180 18.91 8.29 5.15
N GLY A 181 19.15 9.49 4.63
CA GLY A 181 20.14 10.41 5.17
C GLY A 181 19.83 10.82 6.61
N LEU A 182 18.57 11.15 6.91
CA LEU A 182 18.14 11.47 8.26
C LEU A 182 18.34 10.30 9.23
N VAL A 183 17.94 9.09 8.84
CA VAL A 183 18.14 7.89 9.67
C VAL A 183 19.63 7.67 9.97
N ALA A 184 20.49 7.80 8.97
CA ALA A 184 21.95 7.66 9.16
C ALA A 184 22.51 8.70 10.13
N SER A 185 22.04 9.96 10.02
CA SER A 185 22.42 11.04 10.94
C SER A 185 21.97 10.75 12.38
N MET A 186 20.70 10.35 12.56
CA MET A 186 20.16 10.00 13.88
C MET A 186 20.91 8.84 14.55
N VAL A 187 21.24 7.80 13.78
CA VAL A 187 22.04 6.66 14.29
C VAL A 187 23.42 7.11 14.73
N LYS A 188 24.08 7.98 13.95
CA LYS A 188 25.40 8.53 14.30
C LYS A 188 25.33 9.35 15.60
N GLU A 189 24.32 10.16 15.76
CA GLU A 189 24.11 10.97 16.96
C GLU A 189 23.82 10.10 18.18
N ALA A 190 22.92 9.11 18.04
CA ALA A 190 22.62 8.16 19.12
C ALA A 190 23.87 7.40 19.60
N ARG A 191 24.70 6.94 18.67
CA ARG A 191 26.00 6.30 19.03
C ARG A 191 26.91 7.23 19.81
N LYS A 192 27.04 8.50 19.38
CA LYS A 192 27.85 9.49 20.09
C LYS A 192 27.35 9.72 21.52
N HIS A 193 26.03 9.78 21.73
CA HIS A 193 25.48 9.91 23.08
C HIS A 193 25.71 8.68 23.94
N LEU A 194 25.61 7.47 23.40
CA LEU A 194 25.92 6.23 24.13
C LEU A 194 27.41 6.17 24.54
N GLU A 195 28.31 6.52 23.62
CA GLU A 195 29.78 6.54 23.91
C GLU A 195 30.13 7.58 24.97
N ALA A 196 29.50 8.76 24.97
CA ALA A 196 29.70 9.77 26.01
C ALA A 196 29.24 9.22 27.38
N ARG A 197 28.02 8.66 27.48
CA ARG A 197 27.51 8.06 28.71
C ARG A 197 28.38 6.90 29.23
N ALA A 198 28.93 6.09 28.34
CA ALA A 198 29.80 4.98 28.73
C ALA A 198 31.19 5.44 29.28
N ARG A 199 31.58 6.70 29.03
CA ARG A 199 32.84 7.30 29.57
C ARG A 199 32.63 7.96 30.92
N ASP A 200 31.38 8.34 31.25
CA ASP A 200 31.01 9.01 32.48
C ASP A 200 30.62 8.04 33.61
N ASN A 201 30.58 6.72 33.33
CA ASN A 201 30.39 5.62 34.27
C ASN A 201 31.68 4.78 34.42
#